data_3c9b5685bf2194676c2e09d16a572030
#
_entry.id   3c9b5685bf2194676c2e09d16a572030
#
_cell.length_a   1.000
_cell.length_b   1.000
_cell.length_c   1.000
_cell.angle_alpha   90.00
_cell.angle_beta   90.00
_cell.angle_gamma   90.00
#
_symmetry.space_group_name_H-M   'P 1'
#
loop_
_entity.id
_entity.type
_entity.pdbx_description
1 polymer ?
#
loop_
_entity_poly.entity_id
_entity_poly.type
_entity_poly.pdbx_seq_one_letter_code
_entity_poly.pdbx_strand_id
1 'polypeptide(L)'
;MDTVVDFARIPLDALRQGDGVSGKRVAHSEVINAWRGAADCRNCGVRRIALFGALGSEDFDTIHQVIDDMQFSAGQLLFNEGRRGEWLYTIKTGFVKLERVLPDGTRRITRVAKRGDLIGLECFIQQPYMHHASAIGAVRVCRIPVDVIRKLEERIPNLRQEFLERWHAALRDTDEWALLLGSGPIPSRMARLLLKLAEPELNDTITLPKRSDLGAMLGVALETASRVIAQFERDGLLEHVGPRLFRVNRAALEALHAPRKAA
;
A
#
# COMPACT_ATOMS: atom_id res chain seq x y z
N MET A 1 20.17 19.82 25.33
CA MET A 1 20.86 18.52 25.28
C MET A 1 19.99 17.59 24.46
N ASP A 2 20.18 17.64 23.15
CA ASP A 2 19.34 16.90 22.21
C ASP A 2 19.92 15.49 22.08
N THR A 3 19.16 14.52 22.55
CA THR A 3 19.51 13.12 22.40
C THR A 3 19.06 12.67 21.01
N VAL A 4 19.96 12.78 20.04
CA VAL A 4 19.77 12.14 18.74
C VAL A 4 19.80 10.63 18.96
N VAL A 5 18.66 9.99 18.72
CA VAL A 5 18.56 8.53 18.80
C VAL A 5 19.23 7.95 17.55
N ASP A 6 20.38 7.32 17.74
CA ASP A 6 21.11 6.61 16.69
C ASP A 6 20.42 5.26 16.40
N PHE A 7 19.61 5.23 15.35
CA PHE A 7 18.87 4.04 14.94
C PHE A 7 19.74 2.90 14.39
N ALA A 8 21.05 3.12 14.21
CA ALA A 8 21.99 2.10 13.70
C ALA A 8 22.47 1.11 14.77
N ARG A 9 22.15 1.31 16.05
CA ARG A 9 22.70 0.54 17.17
C ARG A 9 21.67 -0.27 17.98
N ILE A 10 20.51 -0.58 17.43
CA ILE A 10 19.58 -1.50 18.10
C ILE A 10 20.05 -2.92 17.82
N PRO A 11 20.45 -3.70 18.85
CA PRO A 11 20.89 -5.09 18.66
C PRO A 11 19.74 -5.93 18.13
N LEU A 12 19.95 -6.61 17.01
CA LEU A 12 19.00 -7.52 16.35
C LEU A 12 18.47 -8.65 17.28
N ASP A 13 19.14 -8.91 18.39
CA ASP A 13 18.76 -9.97 19.34
C ASP A 13 17.62 -9.57 20.29
N ALA A 14 17.36 -8.28 20.47
CA ALA A 14 16.23 -7.81 21.30
C ALA A 14 14.86 -8.03 20.64
N LEU A 15 14.81 -8.36 19.34
CA LEU A 15 13.60 -8.60 18.57
C LEU A 15 13.20 -10.10 18.49
N ARG A 16 13.96 -11.00 19.15
CA ARG A 16 13.75 -12.45 19.07
C ARG A 16 12.89 -13.06 20.18
N GLN A 17 12.44 -12.28 21.15
CA GLN A 17 11.57 -12.79 22.22
C GLN A 17 10.16 -12.19 22.11
N GLY A 18 9.38 -12.74 21.22
CA GLY A 18 7.94 -12.58 21.11
C GLY A 18 7.32 -13.95 20.94
N ASP A 19 6.87 -14.50 22.05
CA ASP A 19 6.26 -15.83 22.14
C ASP A 19 5.07 -16.03 21.21
N GLY A 20 5.08 -17.19 20.55
CA GLY A 20 3.95 -18.07 20.23
C GLY A 20 2.57 -17.47 19.98
N VAL A 21 2.39 -16.71 18.91
CA VAL A 21 1.07 -16.63 18.30
C VAL A 21 0.98 -17.80 17.33
N SER A 22 0.25 -18.85 17.73
CA SER A 22 -0.20 -19.96 16.90
C SER A 22 -1.01 -19.39 15.73
N GLY A 23 -0.30 -18.97 14.69
CA GLY A 23 -0.89 -18.58 13.42
C GLY A 23 -1.52 -19.81 12.79
N LYS A 24 -2.86 -19.88 12.80
CA LYS A 24 -3.57 -20.74 11.85
C LYS A 24 -2.92 -20.54 10.50
N ARG A 25 -2.38 -21.62 9.91
CA ARG A 25 -1.93 -21.62 8.53
C ARG A 25 -3.06 -21.07 7.68
N VAL A 26 -2.88 -19.83 7.20
CA VAL A 26 -3.81 -19.19 6.29
C VAL A 26 -3.86 -20.09 5.06
N ALA A 27 -5.06 -20.50 4.67
CA ALA A 27 -5.29 -21.30 3.48
C ALA A 27 -4.52 -20.65 2.33
N HIS A 28 -3.82 -21.47 1.55
CA HIS A 28 -3.06 -21.01 0.39
C HIS A 28 -3.99 -20.16 -0.48
N SER A 29 -3.64 -18.86 -0.65
CA SER A 29 -4.26 -18.04 -1.66
C SER A 29 -4.11 -18.78 -2.99
N GLU A 30 -5.18 -18.95 -3.76
CA GLU A 30 -5.11 -19.57 -5.07
C GLU A 30 -4.10 -18.78 -5.92
N VAL A 31 -2.98 -19.42 -6.22
CA VAL A 31 -1.94 -18.86 -7.07
C VAL A 31 -2.30 -19.18 -8.51
N ILE A 32 -2.75 -18.18 -9.25
CA ILE A 32 -3.00 -18.29 -10.68
C ILE A 32 -1.68 -17.98 -11.39
N ASN A 33 -1.05 -18.99 -11.97
CA ASN A 33 0.20 -18.84 -12.71
C ASN A 33 0.00 -18.05 -14.00
N ALA A 34 0.48 -16.80 -14.02
CA ALA A 34 0.37 -15.90 -15.17
C ALA A 34 1.02 -16.44 -16.46
N TRP A 35 2.04 -17.28 -16.34
CA TRP A 35 2.90 -17.74 -17.44
C TRP A 35 2.62 -19.16 -17.91
N ARG A 36 1.67 -19.86 -17.34
CA ARG A 36 1.17 -21.15 -17.86
C ARG A 36 0.04 -21.01 -18.87
N GLY A 37 -0.15 -19.81 -19.43
CA GLY A 37 -1.20 -19.51 -20.40
C GLY A 37 -2.54 -19.11 -19.76
N ALA A 38 -2.65 -19.03 -18.45
CA ALA A 38 -3.90 -18.70 -17.75
C ALA A 38 -4.04 -17.21 -17.43
N ALA A 39 -2.96 -16.42 -17.38
CA ALA A 39 -3.04 -14.99 -17.19
C ALA A 39 -2.49 -14.26 -18.40
N ASP A 40 -3.34 -13.48 -19.05
CA ASP A 40 -2.99 -12.68 -20.20
C ASP A 40 -2.33 -11.36 -19.75
N CYS A 41 -1.00 -11.41 -19.51
CA CYS A 41 -0.22 -10.21 -19.20
C CYS A 41 -0.20 -9.22 -20.38
N ARG A 42 -0.46 -9.65 -21.60
CA ARG A 42 -0.53 -8.80 -22.79
C ARG A 42 -1.76 -7.87 -22.74
N ASN A 43 -2.88 -8.36 -22.21
CA ASN A 43 -4.13 -7.60 -22.05
C ASN A 43 -4.39 -7.16 -20.60
N CYS A 44 -3.40 -7.24 -19.71
CA CYS A 44 -3.56 -6.86 -18.31
C CYS A 44 -3.89 -5.37 -18.18
N GLY A 45 -5.03 -5.04 -17.55
CA GLY A 45 -5.51 -3.67 -17.37
C GLY A 45 -4.60 -2.75 -16.55
N VAL A 46 -3.58 -3.29 -15.87
CA VAL A 46 -2.54 -2.50 -15.17
C VAL A 46 -1.20 -2.49 -15.91
N ARG A 47 -1.07 -3.15 -17.07
CA ARG A 47 0.20 -3.27 -17.79
C ARG A 47 0.85 -1.92 -18.04
N ARG A 48 0.10 -0.93 -18.55
CA ARG A 48 0.62 0.41 -18.91
C ARG A 48 1.12 1.21 -17.70
N ILE A 49 0.60 0.91 -16.51
CA ILE A 49 0.95 1.60 -15.27
C ILE A 49 1.83 0.74 -14.33
N ALA A 50 2.09 -0.52 -14.70
CA ALA A 50 2.94 -1.44 -13.96
C ALA A 50 4.40 -1.36 -14.45
N LEU A 51 5.31 -1.99 -13.72
CA LEU A 51 6.75 -2.04 -14.03
C LEU A 51 7.03 -2.54 -15.46
N PHE A 52 6.18 -3.39 -16.01
CA PHE A 52 6.34 -3.96 -17.34
C PHE A 52 5.56 -3.22 -18.44
N GLY A 53 5.21 -1.96 -18.20
CA GLY A 53 4.47 -1.13 -19.17
C GLY A 53 5.21 -0.91 -20.47
N ALA A 54 6.53 -0.76 -20.37
CA ALA A 54 7.42 -0.53 -21.51
C ALA A 54 7.85 -1.81 -22.26
N LEU A 55 7.52 -3.01 -21.75
CA LEU A 55 7.91 -4.26 -22.41
C LEU A 55 7.12 -4.49 -23.69
N GLY A 56 7.82 -4.84 -24.77
CA GLY A 56 7.23 -5.36 -26.01
C GLY A 56 6.66 -6.78 -25.84
N SER A 57 5.91 -7.24 -26.85
CA SER A 57 5.41 -8.63 -26.83
C SER A 57 6.55 -9.66 -26.87
N GLU A 58 7.65 -9.36 -27.53
CA GLU A 58 8.85 -10.20 -27.67
C GLU A 58 9.57 -10.39 -26.33
N ASP A 59 9.57 -9.37 -25.47
CA ASP A 59 10.18 -9.44 -24.15
C ASP A 59 9.47 -10.44 -23.25
N PHE A 60 8.14 -10.56 -23.39
CA PHE A 60 7.35 -11.53 -22.62
C PHE A 60 7.66 -12.97 -23.01
N ASP A 61 8.05 -13.23 -24.26
CA ASP A 61 8.41 -14.58 -24.72
C ASP A 61 9.77 -15.04 -24.15
N THR A 62 10.58 -14.11 -23.68
CA THR A 62 11.88 -14.39 -23.04
C THR A 62 11.80 -14.59 -21.53
N ILE A 63 10.69 -14.23 -20.90
CA ILE A 63 10.49 -14.38 -19.46
C ILE A 63 9.94 -15.77 -19.16
N HIS A 64 10.81 -16.75 -18.96
CA HIS A 64 10.44 -18.14 -18.63
C HIS A 64 10.19 -18.38 -17.14
N GLN A 65 10.07 -17.33 -16.33
CA GLN A 65 9.87 -17.44 -14.88
C GLN A 65 8.45 -16.99 -14.47
N VAL A 66 7.92 -17.65 -13.46
CA VAL A 66 6.54 -17.51 -13.04
C VAL A 66 6.32 -16.16 -12.37
N ILE A 67 5.47 -15.32 -12.97
CA ILE A 67 4.85 -14.18 -12.31
C ILE A 67 3.46 -14.63 -11.84
N ASP A 68 3.23 -14.58 -10.54
CA ASP A 68 1.98 -15.05 -9.96
C ASP A 68 0.92 -13.93 -9.95
N ASP A 69 -0.31 -14.27 -10.31
CA ASP A 69 -1.49 -13.43 -10.02
C ASP A 69 -2.10 -13.93 -8.70
N MET A 70 -2.00 -13.13 -7.66
CA MET A 70 -2.42 -13.50 -6.31
C MET A 70 -3.60 -12.66 -5.83
N GLN A 71 -4.48 -13.30 -5.06
CA GLN A 71 -5.60 -12.64 -4.41
C GLN A 71 -5.47 -12.73 -2.88
N PHE A 72 -5.75 -11.62 -2.22
CA PHE A 72 -5.72 -11.51 -0.77
C PHE A 72 -7.06 -11.00 -0.24
N SER A 73 -7.52 -11.62 0.83
CA SER A 73 -8.69 -11.16 1.57
C SER A 73 -8.32 -10.05 2.57
N ALA A 74 -9.32 -9.33 3.06
CA ALA A 74 -9.14 -8.24 4.02
C ALA A 74 -8.30 -8.66 5.24
N GLY A 75 -7.20 -7.96 5.47
CA GLY A 75 -6.28 -8.20 6.57
C GLY A 75 -5.25 -9.30 6.33
N GLN A 76 -5.29 -10.00 5.19
CA GLN A 76 -4.24 -10.96 4.85
C GLN A 76 -2.92 -10.24 4.59
N LEU A 77 -1.85 -10.87 5.06
CA LEU A 77 -0.49 -10.36 4.97
C LEU A 77 0.14 -10.78 3.63
N LEU A 78 0.75 -9.82 2.93
CA LEU A 78 1.54 -10.05 1.74
C LEU A 78 2.98 -10.39 2.10
N PHE A 79 3.57 -9.59 3.00
CA PHE A 79 4.90 -9.82 3.54
C PHE A 79 5.08 -9.15 4.92
N ASN A 80 6.10 -9.60 5.65
CA ASN A 80 6.46 -9.08 6.97
C ASN A 80 7.71 -8.21 6.91
N GLU A 81 7.74 -7.16 7.75
CA GLU A 81 8.94 -6.37 8.03
C GLU A 81 10.09 -7.28 8.48
N GLY A 82 11.31 -6.97 8.05
CA GLY A 82 12.54 -7.68 8.43
C GLY A 82 12.75 -9.02 7.71
N ARG A 83 11.77 -9.54 6.99
CA ARG A 83 11.97 -10.76 6.18
C ARG A 83 12.78 -10.43 4.93
N ARG A 84 13.64 -11.38 4.52
CA ARG A 84 14.36 -11.29 3.26
C ARG A 84 13.38 -11.08 2.12
N GLY A 85 13.60 -10.02 1.35
CA GLY A 85 12.76 -9.68 0.21
C GLY A 85 13.16 -10.49 -1.02
N GLU A 86 12.26 -11.35 -1.49
CA GLU A 86 12.44 -12.16 -2.69
C GLU A 86 11.47 -11.76 -3.80
N TRP A 87 10.47 -10.94 -3.46
CA TRP A 87 9.34 -10.62 -4.34
C TRP A 87 9.01 -9.14 -4.32
N LEU A 88 8.70 -8.61 -5.50
CA LEU A 88 7.99 -7.34 -5.65
C LEU A 88 6.51 -7.61 -5.95
N TYR A 89 5.67 -6.65 -5.62
CA TYR A 89 4.22 -6.77 -5.85
C TYR A 89 3.70 -5.54 -6.56
N THR A 90 3.06 -5.73 -7.72
CA THR A 90 2.28 -4.68 -8.37
C THR A 90 0.81 -4.84 -7.97
N ILE A 91 0.20 -3.78 -7.46
CA ILE A 91 -1.21 -3.80 -7.07
C ILE A 91 -2.07 -3.70 -8.34
N LYS A 92 -2.94 -4.70 -8.56
CA LYS A 92 -3.88 -4.73 -9.70
C LYS A 92 -5.22 -4.11 -9.33
N THR A 93 -5.74 -4.45 -8.15
CA THR A 93 -6.99 -3.90 -7.60
C THR A 93 -6.94 -3.86 -6.09
N GLY A 94 -7.69 -2.94 -5.49
CA GLY A 94 -7.76 -2.75 -4.05
C GLY A 94 -6.59 -1.98 -3.46
N PHE A 95 -6.43 -2.04 -2.14
CA PHE A 95 -5.47 -1.26 -1.39
C PHE A 95 -4.64 -2.15 -0.46
N VAL A 96 -3.34 -1.87 -0.38
CA VAL A 96 -2.41 -2.52 0.55
C VAL A 96 -1.83 -1.46 1.48
N LYS A 97 -1.99 -1.66 2.79
CA LYS A 97 -1.36 -0.79 3.79
C LYS A 97 0.05 -1.28 4.09
N LEU A 98 0.96 -0.32 4.18
CA LEU A 98 2.33 -0.52 4.64
C LEU A 98 2.44 0.04 6.06
N GLU A 99 2.73 -0.82 7.01
CA GLU A 99 2.74 -0.46 8.43
C GLU A 99 4.03 -0.86 9.12
N ARG A 100 4.37 -0.09 10.16
CA ARG A 100 5.47 -0.38 11.09
C ARG A 100 4.97 -0.31 12.52
N VAL A 101 5.63 -1.06 13.38
CA VAL A 101 5.40 -1.00 14.82
C VAL A 101 6.57 -0.26 15.44
N LEU A 102 6.28 0.81 16.18
CA LEU A 102 7.27 1.57 16.91
C LEU A 102 7.74 0.79 18.16
N PRO A 103 8.88 1.14 18.77
CA PRO A 103 9.40 0.45 19.96
C PRO A 103 8.44 0.42 21.16
N ASP A 104 7.52 1.39 21.26
CA ASP A 104 6.47 1.46 22.27
C ASP A 104 5.24 0.60 21.97
N GLY A 105 5.29 -0.20 20.88
CA GLY A 105 4.17 -1.01 20.41
C GLY A 105 3.14 -0.23 19.57
N THR A 106 3.30 1.08 19.39
CA THR A 106 2.39 1.88 18.58
C THR A 106 2.49 1.49 17.11
N ARG A 107 1.36 1.11 16.52
CA ARG A 107 1.26 0.77 15.10
C ARG A 107 1.04 2.04 14.27
N ARG A 108 1.83 2.20 13.22
CA ARG A 108 1.74 3.31 12.26
C ARG A 108 1.62 2.79 10.84
N ILE A 109 0.63 3.27 10.10
CA ILE A 109 0.50 3.03 8.67
C ILE A 109 1.12 4.24 7.98
N THR A 110 2.24 4.00 7.31
CA THR A 110 3.06 5.04 6.69
C THR A 110 2.63 5.35 5.27
N ARG A 111 2.01 4.37 4.59
CA ARG A 111 1.52 4.51 3.21
C ARG A 111 0.42 3.49 2.92
N VAL A 112 -0.46 3.82 2.00
CA VAL A 112 -1.41 2.89 1.39
C VAL A 112 -1.10 2.82 -0.10
N ALA A 113 -0.68 1.65 -0.55
CA ALA A 113 -0.45 1.38 -1.96
C ALA A 113 -1.77 1.04 -2.65
N LYS A 114 -1.96 1.52 -3.86
CA LYS A 114 -3.16 1.40 -4.69
C LYS A 114 -2.84 0.82 -6.07
N ARG A 115 -3.85 0.70 -6.90
CA ARG A 115 -3.71 0.20 -8.28
C ARG A 115 -2.57 0.89 -9.03
N GLY A 116 -1.67 0.09 -9.59
CA GLY A 116 -0.47 0.53 -10.33
C GLY A 116 0.77 0.70 -9.47
N ASP A 117 0.64 0.79 -8.15
CA ASP A 117 1.80 0.94 -7.26
C ASP A 117 2.62 -0.36 -7.20
N LEU A 118 3.92 -0.19 -7.06
CA LEU A 118 4.89 -1.24 -6.80
C LEU A 118 5.34 -1.17 -5.34
N ILE A 119 5.31 -2.31 -4.64
CA ILE A 119 5.78 -2.43 -3.25
C ILE A 119 6.81 -3.55 -3.13
N GLY A 120 7.61 -3.51 -2.06
CA GLY A 120 8.77 -4.39 -1.87
C GLY A 120 9.97 -3.96 -2.70
N LEU A 121 10.08 -2.67 -3.04
CA LEU A 121 11.14 -2.11 -3.88
C LEU A 121 12.54 -2.32 -3.30
N GLU A 122 12.65 -2.33 -1.98
CA GLU A 122 13.89 -2.56 -1.23
C GLU A 122 14.54 -3.92 -1.55
N CYS A 123 13.75 -4.89 -1.97
CA CYS A 123 14.26 -6.21 -2.37
C CYS A 123 15.19 -6.16 -3.56
N PHE A 124 15.01 -5.18 -4.46
CA PHE A 124 15.86 -4.99 -5.63
C PHE A 124 17.32 -4.72 -5.24
N ILE A 125 17.53 -3.98 -4.16
CA ILE A 125 18.86 -3.70 -3.59
C ILE A 125 19.22 -4.68 -2.46
N GLN A 126 18.60 -5.86 -2.42
CA GLN A 126 18.86 -6.93 -1.47
C GLN A 126 18.64 -6.56 0.00
N GLN A 127 17.80 -5.56 0.27
CA GLN A 127 17.40 -5.21 1.61
C GLN A 127 16.15 -6.01 2.04
N PRO A 128 16.01 -6.31 3.34
CA PRO A 128 14.78 -6.90 3.87
C PRO A 128 13.60 -5.94 3.70
N TYR A 129 12.39 -6.48 3.73
CA TYR A 129 11.18 -5.64 3.72
C TYR A 129 11.19 -4.65 4.88
N MET A 130 10.92 -3.39 4.58
CA MET A 130 10.92 -2.30 5.55
C MET A 130 9.60 -2.15 6.31
N HIS A 131 8.55 -2.87 5.86
CA HIS A 131 7.20 -2.75 6.40
C HIS A 131 6.53 -4.12 6.48
N HIS A 132 5.48 -4.21 7.32
CA HIS A 132 4.44 -5.22 7.13
C HIS A 132 3.48 -4.71 6.06
N ALA A 133 3.16 -5.55 5.08
CA ALA A 133 2.20 -5.22 4.04
C ALA A 133 0.97 -6.11 4.16
N SER A 134 -0.22 -5.52 4.29
CA SER A 134 -1.47 -6.27 4.41
C SER A 134 -2.62 -5.62 3.64
N ALA A 135 -3.57 -6.45 3.21
CA ALA A 135 -4.68 -6.06 2.35
C ALA A 135 -5.74 -5.23 3.10
N ILE A 136 -6.21 -4.13 2.50
CA ILE A 136 -7.41 -3.41 2.91
C ILE A 136 -8.54 -3.84 1.96
N GLY A 137 -9.44 -4.69 2.44
CA GLY A 137 -10.46 -5.28 1.58
C GLY A 137 -9.90 -6.42 0.71
N ALA A 138 -10.58 -6.74 -0.39
CA ALA A 138 -10.09 -7.68 -1.39
C ALA A 138 -9.03 -7.01 -2.27
N VAL A 139 -7.89 -7.66 -2.44
CA VAL A 139 -6.75 -7.14 -3.20
C VAL A 139 -6.27 -8.18 -4.20
N ARG A 140 -6.00 -7.77 -5.42
CA ARG A 140 -5.28 -8.58 -6.41
C ARG A 140 -3.94 -7.95 -6.73
N VAL A 141 -2.89 -8.76 -6.82
CA VAL A 141 -1.53 -8.32 -7.12
C VAL A 141 -0.85 -9.24 -8.11
N CYS A 142 0.08 -8.70 -8.89
CA CYS A 142 1.12 -9.49 -9.52
C CYS A 142 2.29 -9.62 -8.54
N ARG A 143 2.71 -10.83 -8.23
CA ARG A 143 3.92 -11.13 -7.46
C ARG A 143 5.05 -11.48 -8.42
N ILE A 144 6.14 -10.74 -8.35
CA ILE A 144 7.24 -10.80 -9.29
C ILE A 144 8.53 -11.17 -8.55
N PRO A 145 9.21 -12.28 -8.92
CA PRO A 145 10.51 -12.59 -8.31
C PRO A 145 11.54 -11.51 -8.62
N VAL A 146 12.33 -11.11 -7.64
CA VAL A 146 13.41 -10.10 -7.83
C VAL A 146 14.39 -10.56 -8.92
N ASP A 147 14.71 -11.86 -8.96
CA ASP A 147 15.64 -12.40 -9.95
C ASP A 147 15.13 -12.29 -11.40
N VAL A 148 13.81 -12.27 -11.60
CA VAL A 148 13.22 -11.97 -12.92
C VAL A 148 13.58 -10.57 -13.36
N ILE A 149 13.41 -9.60 -12.46
CA ILE A 149 13.67 -8.19 -12.76
C ILE A 149 15.14 -7.96 -13.05
N ARG A 150 16.04 -8.58 -12.28
CA ARG A 150 17.49 -8.49 -12.53
C ARG A 150 17.90 -9.06 -13.89
N LYS A 151 17.37 -10.23 -14.26
CA LYS A 151 17.62 -10.81 -15.58
C LYS A 151 17.08 -9.98 -16.73
N LEU A 152 15.93 -9.33 -16.52
CA LEU A 152 15.33 -8.42 -17.50
C LEU A 152 16.14 -7.13 -17.62
N GLU A 153 16.66 -6.59 -16.51
CA GLU A 153 17.48 -5.37 -16.49
C GLU A 153 18.73 -5.54 -17.38
N GLU A 154 19.34 -6.73 -17.41
CA GLU A 154 20.49 -7.02 -18.26
C GLU A 154 20.18 -6.94 -19.77
N ARG A 155 18.91 -7.14 -20.13
CA ARG A 155 18.47 -7.21 -21.54
C ARG A 155 17.72 -5.96 -21.99
N ILE A 156 17.08 -5.26 -21.08
CA ILE A 156 16.19 -4.13 -21.36
C ILE A 156 16.78 -2.86 -20.72
N PRO A 157 17.49 -2.05 -21.50
CA PRO A 157 18.24 -0.89 -20.96
C PRO A 157 17.37 0.10 -20.16
N ASN A 158 16.10 0.25 -20.55
CA ASN A 158 15.19 1.22 -19.92
C ASN A 158 14.53 0.69 -18.65
N LEU A 159 14.64 -0.60 -18.32
CA LEU A 159 13.95 -1.18 -17.17
C LEU A 159 14.46 -0.60 -15.84
N ARG A 160 15.76 -0.30 -15.75
CA ARG A 160 16.34 0.38 -14.59
C ARG A 160 15.75 1.76 -14.38
N GLN A 161 15.59 2.52 -15.47
CA GLN A 161 15.00 3.86 -15.42
C GLN A 161 13.54 3.78 -14.94
N GLU A 162 12.74 2.86 -15.50
CA GLU A 162 11.37 2.59 -15.07
C GLU A 162 11.30 2.25 -13.57
N PHE A 163 12.24 1.43 -13.09
CA PHE A 163 12.30 1.07 -11.68
C PHE A 163 12.58 2.28 -10.78
N LEU A 164 13.54 3.12 -11.17
CA LEU A 164 13.86 4.35 -10.44
C LEU A 164 12.68 5.33 -10.43
N GLU A 165 11.95 5.45 -11.52
CA GLU A 165 10.72 6.27 -11.58
C GLU A 165 9.64 5.76 -10.63
N ARG A 166 9.46 4.43 -10.52
CA ARG A 166 8.55 3.82 -9.54
C ARG A 166 9.00 4.07 -8.11
N TRP A 167 10.30 3.97 -7.86
CA TRP A 167 10.86 4.30 -6.55
C TRP A 167 10.64 5.77 -6.20
N HIS A 168 10.93 6.67 -7.13
CA HIS A 168 10.70 8.10 -6.94
C HIS A 168 9.20 8.41 -6.71
N ALA A 169 8.30 7.78 -7.46
CA ALA A 169 6.87 7.93 -7.26
C ALA A 169 6.44 7.46 -5.86
N ALA A 170 6.98 6.33 -5.39
CA ALA A 170 6.72 5.81 -4.05
C ALA A 170 7.22 6.76 -2.95
N LEU A 171 8.40 7.38 -3.14
CA LEU A 171 8.95 8.37 -2.23
C LEU A 171 8.06 9.62 -2.18
N ARG A 172 7.73 10.20 -3.33
CA ARG A 172 6.81 11.34 -3.41
C ARG A 172 5.48 11.07 -2.72
N ASP A 173 4.90 9.89 -2.95
CA ASP A 173 3.64 9.51 -2.29
C ASP A 173 3.81 9.46 -0.77
N THR A 174 4.93 8.94 -0.27
CA THR A 174 5.23 8.91 1.17
C THR A 174 5.38 10.31 1.75
N ASP A 175 6.07 11.21 1.06
CA ASP A 175 6.22 12.62 1.46
C ASP A 175 4.85 13.31 1.50
N GLU A 176 4.03 13.09 0.48
CA GLU A 176 2.66 13.63 0.43
C GLU A 176 1.81 13.11 1.60
N TRP A 177 1.90 11.81 1.93
CA TRP A 177 1.23 11.24 3.10
C TRP A 177 1.68 11.93 4.39
N ALA A 178 2.98 12.12 4.57
CA ALA A 178 3.52 12.80 5.75
C ALA A 178 3.01 14.25 5.87
N LEU A 179 2.99 14.99 4.78
CA LEU A 179 2.50 16.37 4.75
C LEU A 179 0.99 16.47 4.99
N LEU A 180 0.21 15.70 4.21
CA LEU A 180 -1.24 15.80 4.24
C LEU A 180 -1.86 15.27 5.53
N LEU A 181 -1.30 14.20 6.06
CA LEU A 181 -1.84 13.55 7.27
C LEU A 181 -1.15 13.98 8.56
N GLY A 182 -0.01 14.66 8.46
CA GLY A 182 0.76 15.16 9.62
C GLY A 182 0.28 16.51 10.16
N SER A 183 -0.44 17.32 9.37
CA SER A 183 -0.71 18.73 9.71
C SER A 183 -2.20 19.10 9.70
N GLY A 184 -2.58 19.99 10.59
CA GLY A 184 -3.93 20.56 10.70
C GLY A 184 -4.90 19.76 11.59
N PRO A 185 -6.14 20.25 11.73
CA PRO A 185 -7.18 19.60 12.53
C PRO A 185 -7.50 18.19 12.07
N ILE A 186 -7.85 17.29 13.00
CA ILE A 186 -8.13 15.88 12.70
C ILE A 186 -9.23 15.71 11.64
N PRO A 187 -10.36 16.45 11.65
CA PRO A 187 -11.35 16.35 10.58
C PRO A 187 -10.79 16.67 9.20
N SER A 188 -9.96 17.73 9.06
CA SER A 188 -9.33 18.08 7.78
C SER A 188 -8.34 17.01 7.32
N ARG A 189 -7.59 16.41 8.24
CA ARG A 189 -6.69 15.28 7.95
C ARG A 189 -7.46 14.04 7.51
N MET A 190 -8.58 13.74 8.17
CA MET A 190 -9.48 12.64 7.79
C MET A 190 -10.07 12.88 6.40
N ALA A 191 -10.52 14.11 6.11
CA ALA A 191 -11.06 14.47 4.79
C ALA A 191 -10.02 14.22 3.68
N ARG A 192 -8.77 14.68 3.87
CA ARG A 192 -7.67 14.43 2.92
C ARG A 192 -7.36 12.96 2.73
N LEU A 193 -7.37 12.19 3.83
CA LEU A 193 -7.19 10.74 3.76
C LEU A 193 -8.28 10.07 2.93
N LEU A 194 -9.54 10.40 3.16
CA LEU A 194 -10.67 9.83 2.43
C LEU A 194 -10.62 10.19 0.94
N LEU A 195 -10.30 11.44 0.61
CA LEU A 195 -10.11 11.89 -0.77
C LEU A 195 -8.99 11.14 -1.48
N LYS A 196 -7.88 10.85 -0.77
CA LYS A 196 -6.76 10.09 -1.31
C LYS A 196 -7.10 8.61 -1.55
N LEU A 197 -8.02 8.05 -0.76
CA LEU A 197 -8.51 6.68 -0.92
C LEU A 197 -9.69 6.57 -1.89
N ALA A 198 -10.36 7.67 -2.21
CA ALA A 198 -11.49 7.67 -3.14
C ALA A 198 -11.01 7.51 -4.58
N GLU A 199 -11.62 6.58 -5.30
CA GLU A 199 -11.35 6.35 -6.72
C GLU A 199 -12.42 7.07 -7.56
N PRO A 200 -12.07 8.18 -8.26
CA PRO A 200 -13.03 8.93 -9.08
C PRO A 200 -13.69 8.04 -10.15
N GLU A 201 -12.93 7.08 -10.70
CA GLU A 201 -13.39 6.12 -11.71
C GLU A 201 -14.50 5.19 -11.18
N LEU A 202 -14.63 5.07 -9.85
CA LEU A 202 -15.66 4.28 -9.16
C LEU A 202 -16.71 5.16 -8.47
N ASN A 203 -17.06 6.31 -9.05
CA ASN A 203 -18.04 7.27 -8.50
C ASN A 203 -17.68 7.70 -7.06
N ASP A 204 -16.41 8.00 -6.80
CA ASP A 204 -15.91 8.40 -5.49
C ASP A 204 -16.26 7.42 -4.35
N THR A 205 -16.36 6.13 -4.68
CA THR A 205 -16.56 5.11 -3.64
C THR A 205 -15.24 4.66 -3.04
N ILE A 206 -15.28 4.30 -1.76
CA ILE A 206 -14.16 3.75 -1.02
C ILE A 206 -14.58 2.51 -0.23
N THR A 207 -13.73 1.50 -0.17
CA THR A 207 -13.79 0.51 0.90
C THR A 207 -13.15 1.12 2.13
N LEU A 208 -13.99 1.54 3.09
CA LEU A 208 -13.50 2.24 4.28
C LEU A 208 -12.60 1.30 5.11
N PRO A 209 -11.34 1.70 5.40
CA PRO A 209 -10.45 0.96 6.28
C PRO A 209 -11.07 0.77 7.68
N LYS A 210 -10.57 -0.18 8.45
CA LYS A 210 -10.98 -0.34 9.85
C LYS A 210 -10.70 0.96 10.61
N ARG A 211 -11.53 1.29 11.60
CA ARG A 211 -11.34 2.50 12.43
C ARG A 211 -9.95 2.52 13.09
N SER A 212 -9.43 1.36 13.50
CA SER A 212 -8.06 1.21 14.01
C SER A 212 -7.00 1.54 12.96
N ASP A 213 -7.23 1.21 11.68
CA ASP A 213 -6.31 1.55 10.59
C ASP A 213 -6.34 3.06 10.29
N LEU A 214 -7.54 3.67 10.28
CA LEU A 214 -7.68 5.13 10.15
C LEU A 214 -6.95 5.86 11.28
N GLY A 215 -7.06 5.37 12.51
CA GLY A 215 -6.31 5.88 13.65
C GLY A 215 -4.80 5.77 13.45
N ALA A 216 -4.32 4.59 12.99
CA ALA A 216 -2.91 4.33 12.73
C ALA A 216 -2.34 5.19 11.58
N MET A 217 -3.16 5.50 10.54
CA MET A 217 -2.79 6.41 9.44
C MET A 217 -2.66 7.85 9.93
N LEU A 218 -3.60 8.31 10.76
CA LEU A 218 -3.65 9.69 11.24
C LEU A 218 -2.84 9.92 12.52
N GLY A 219 -2.38 8.86 13.18
CA GLY A 219 -1.72 8.94 14.46
C GLY A 219 -2.61 9.44 15.58
N VAL A 220 -3.85 8.95 15.60
CA VAL A 220 -4.86 9.29 16.62
C VAL A 220 -5.46 8.01 17.19
N ALA A 221 -6.08 8.13 18.37
CA ALA A 221 -6.78 7.00 18.99
C ALA A 221 -7.96 6.52 18.13
N LEU A 222 -8.31 5.23 18.26
CA LEU A 222 -9.43 4.60 17.59
C LEU A 222 -10.74 5.37 17.80
N GLU A 223 -10.98 5.80 19.04
CA GLU A 223 -12.19 6.51 19.44
C GLU A 223 -12.30 7.86 18.72
N THR A 224 -11.17 8.55 18.54
CA THR A 224 -11.11 9.82 17.81
C THR A 224 -11.43 9.60 16.33
N ALA A 225 -10.80 8.59 15.69
CA ALA A 225 -11.10 8.25 14.31
C ALA A 225 -12.57 7.85 14.11
N SER A 226 -13.12 7.04 15.04
CA SER A 226 -14.52 6.62 15.02
C SER A 226 -15.48 7.80 15.14
N ARG A 227 -15.20 8.75 16.04
CA ARG A 227 -16.02 9.95 16.26
C ARG A 227 -16.07 10.83 15.02
N VAL A 228 -14.92 11.06 14.38
CA VAL A 228 -14.84 11.89 13.16
C VAL A 228 -15.62 11.25 12.01
N ILE A 229 -15.46 9.94 11.80
CA ILE A 229 -16.21 9.25 10.74
C ILE A 229 -17.73 9.29 11.01
N ALA A 230 -18.16 9.02 12.25
CA ALA A 230 -19.59 9.13 12.61
C ALA A 230 -20.14 10.56 12.40
N GLN A 231 -19.31 11.57 12.62
CA GLN A 231 -19.68 12.96 12.31
C GLN A 231 -19.82 13.16 10.79
N PHE A 232 -18.87 12.67 10.00
CA PHE A 232 -18.94 12.77 8.53
C PHE A 232 -20.15 12.05 7.93
N GLU A 233 -20.57 10.93 8.52
CA GLU A 233 -21.81 10.25 8.12
C GLU A 233 -23.04 11.12 8.44
N ARG A 234 -23.13 11.72 9.64
CA ARG A 234 -24.23 12.61 10.02
C ARG A 234 -24.31 13.88 9.16
N ASP A 235 -23.16 14.41 8.78
CA ASP A 235 -23.06 15.65 8.00
C ASP A 235 -23.18 15.41 6.48
N GLY A 236 -23.45 14.17 6.04
CA GLY A 236 -23.60 13.80 4.63
C GLY A 236 -22.30 13.87 3.80
N LEU A 237 -21.14 13.85 4.47
CA LEU A 237 -19.83 13.78 3.83
C LEU A 237 -19.48 12.37 3.38
N LEU A 238 -20.08 11.37 4.04
CA LEU A 238 -19.98 9.95 3.75
C LEU A 238 -21.39 9.35 3.68
N GLU A 239 -21.69 8.68 2.57
CA GLU A 239 -22.91 7.93 2.37
C GLU A 239 -22.60 6.42 2.36
N HIS A 240 -23.30 5.66 3.18
CA HIS A 240 -23.17 4.21 3.22
C HIS A 240 -23.88 3.60 2.01
N VAL A 241 -23.13 2.94 1.11
CA VAL A 241 -23.68 2.33 -0.12
C VAL A 241 -23.58 0.81 -0.14
N GLY A 242 -22.95 0.21 0.86
CA GLY A 242 -22.81 -1.25 1.00
C GLY A 242 -21.94 -1.65 2.19
N PRO A 243 -21.76 -2.95 2.47
CA PRO A 243 -20.94 -3.40 3.57
C PRO A 243 -19.52 -2.84 3.51
N ARG A 244 -19.18 -1.90 4.38
CA ARG A 244 -17.92 -1.14 4.40
C ARG A 244 -17.62 -0.34 3.14
N LEU A 245 -18.57 -0.20 2.23
CA LEU A 245 -18.49 0.59 1.01
C LEU A 245 -19.20 1.92 1.24
N PHE A 246 -18.49 3.01 1.03
CA PHE A 246 -18.99 4.36 1.22
C PHE A 246 -18.75 5.19 -0.03
N ARG A 247 -19.70 6.06 -0.34
CA ARG A 247 -19.52 7.15 -1.31
C ARG A 247 -19.08 8.38 -0.55
N VAL A 248 -18.04 9.07 -1.04
CA VAL A 248 -17.58 10.32 -0.46
C VAL A 248 -18.21 11.51 -1.21
N ASN A 249 -18.66 12.51 -0.46
CA ASN A 249 -19.00 13.81 -1.03
C ASN A 249 -17.71 14.61 -1.24
N ARG A 250 -17.11 14.49 -2.42
CA ARG A 250 -15.81 15.09 -2.76
C ARG A 250 -15.79 16.58 -2.50
N ALA A 251 -16.77 17.33 -3.02
CA ALA A 251 -16.82 18.78 -2.89
C ALA A 251 -16.89 19.23 -1.42
N ALA A 252 -17.68 18.54 -0.59
CA ALA A 252 -17.81 18.85 0.81
C ALA A 252 -16.52 18.48 1.61
N LEU A 253 -15.85 17.38 1.27
CA LEU A 253 -14.56 17.01 1.87
C LEU A 253 -13.45 17.99 1.47
N GLU A 254 -13.42 18.44 0.22
CA GLU A 254 -12.47 19.45 -0.26
C GLU A 254 -12.65 20.79 0.46
N ALA A 255 -13.88 21.21 0.73
CA ALA A 255 -14.17 22.42 1.48
C ALA A 255 -13.64 22.39 2.93
N LEU A 256 -13.60 21.20 3.56
CA LEU A 256 -13.04 21.02 4.91
C LEU A 256 -11.53 21.20 4.97
N HIS A 257 -10.85 21.05 3.85
CA HIS A 257 -9.39 21.10 3.82
C HIS A 257 -8.85 22.38 3.14
N ALA A 258 -9.71 23.15 2.50
CA ALA A 258 -9.31 24.42 1.93
C ALA A 258 -8.72 25.34 3.03
N PRO A 259 -7.61 26.06 2.78
CA PRO A 259 -7.09 27.00 3.76
C PRO A 259 -8.20 28.00 4.04
N ARG A 260 -8.59 28.12 5.33
CA ARG A 260 -9.45 29.25 5.74
C ARG A 260 -8.76 30.50 5.26
N LYS A 261 -9.38 31.23 4.32
CA LYS A 261 -8.94 32.58 3.98
C LYS A 261 -8.82 33.31 5.32
N ALA A 262 -7.59 33.76 5.63
CA ALA A 262 -7.39 34.64 6.77
C ALA A 262 -8.30 35.84 6.55
N ALA A 263 -9.21 36.06 7.54
CA ALA A 263 -10.08 37.22 7.57
C ALA A 263 -9.25 38.44 7.98
#